data_160b963e39fa13b03096c58a0a49d33f
#
_entry.id   160b963e39fa13b03096c58a0a49d33f
#
_cell.length_a   1.000
_cell.length_b   1.000
_cell.length_c   1.000
_cell.angle_alpha   90.00
_cell.angle_beta   90.00
_cell.angle_gamma   90.00
#
_symmetry.space_group_name_H-M   'P 1'
#
loop_
_entity.id
_entity.type
_entity.pdbx_description
1 polymer ?
#
loop_
_entity_poly.entity_id
_entity_poly.type
_entity_poly.pdbx_seq_one_letter_code
_entity_poly.pdbx_strand_id
1 'polypeptide(L)'
;MNRVISYTIATLLLAITTARSSAQEATDTKQLQEVVVMGGKHKTLSNRGTRILGAIHMLTPDKVGYEVGSALSAKQPFEVEEIEFFIISNSIRDVTLQVAIYRDSTFTEVFSQPIFVNIPEGNRQTVVAKPTERILLQPGDYIVSIGLDDCDGETQQQWANSDQWDGQKRYQMMTKQNLQFPLYFKAGQIRSNPDDAFEKCPTNIGLKVKGVIHKPRH
;
A
#
# COMPACT_ATOMS: atom_id res chain seq x y z
N MET A 1 -48.54 53.00 -29.10
CA MET A 1 -47.74 53.59 -30.22
C MET A 1 -46.80 52.50 -30.73
N ASN A 2 -47.17 52.11 -31.91
CA ASN A 2 -46.54 51.38 -33.00
C ASN A 2 -45.01 51.41 -33.10
N ARG A 3 -44.41 50.28 -33.42
CA ARG A 3 -43.63 50.00 -34.63
C ARG A 3 -42.95 48.65 -34.46
N VAL A 4 -43.37 47.70 -35.15
CA VAL A 4 -43.14 47.26 -36.57
C VAL A 4 -41.84 46.40 -36.64
N ILE A 5 -42.11 45.23 -36.97
CA ILE A 5 -41.35 44.05 -37.41
C ILE A 5 -40.47 44.40 -38.63
N SER A 6 -39.27 43.81 -38.66
CA SER A 6 -38.63 43.52 -39.95
C SER A 6 -37.94 42.15 -39.87
N TYR A 7 -38.51 41.24 -40.61
CA TYR A 7 -37.88 39.96 -40.94
C TYR A 7 -36.92 40.18 -42.11
N THR A 8 -35.71 39.74 -41.98
CA THR A 8 -34.81 39.60 -43.12
C THR A 8 -34.41 38.12 -43.23
N ILE A 9 -35.00 37.49 -44.22
CA ILE A 9 -34.68 36.16 -44.70
C ILE A 9 -33.38 36.28 -45.49
N ALA A 10 -32.30 35.69 -45.02
CA ALA A 10 -31.10 35.50 -45.82
C ALA A 10 -30.96 34.01 -46.14
N THR A 11 -31.31 33.74 -47.39
CA THR A 11 -31.10 32.47 -48.08
C THR A 11 -29.59 32.31 -48.30
N LEU A 12 -28.97 31.34 -47.66
CA LEU A 12 -27.57 31.02 -47.92
C LEU A 12 -27.46 29.68 -48.62
N LEU A 13 -26.88 29.73 -49.79
CA LEU A 13 -26.64 28.62 -50.71
C LEU A 13 -25.84 27.48 -50.02
N LEU A 14 -26.34 26.29 -50.26
CA LEU A 14 -25.68 25.04 -49.95
C LEU A 14 -24.53 24.80 -50.94
N ALA A 15 -23.30 25.05 -50.56
CA ALA A 15 -22.13 24.55 -51.26
C ALA A 15 -21.73 23.20 -50.65
N ILE A 16 -22.10 22.13 -51.32
CA ILE A 16 -21.67 20.77 -50.99
C ILE A 16 -20.23 20.64 -51.48
N THR A 17 -19.28 20.86 -50.59
CA THR A 17 -17.89 20.39 -50.76
C THR A 17 -17.78 19.02 -50.12
N THR A 18 -17.72 17.99 -50.96
CA THR A 18 -17.36 16.65 -50.58
C THR A 18 -15.89 16.64 -50.17
N ALA A 19 -15.61 16.98 -48.92
CA ALA A 19 -14.35 16.66 -48.32
C ALA A 19 -14.36 15.15 -47.99
N ARG A 20 -13.64 14.37 -48.76
CA ARG A 20 -13.25 13.03 -48.40
C ARG A 20 -12.37 13.14 -47.14
N SER A 21 -12.98 13.03 -45.98
CA SER A 21 -12.29 12.75 -44.76
C SER A 21 -11.80 11.31 -44.87
N SER A 22 -10.53 11.13 -45.18
CA SER A 22 -9.82 9.91 -44.89
C SER A 22 -9.76 9.80 -43.36
N ALA A 23 -10.72 9.07 -42.77
CA ALA A 23 -10.65 8.62 -41.43
C ALA A 23 -9.43 7.68 -41.37
N GLN A 24 -8.32 8.25 -40.95
CA GLN A 24 -7.16 7.50 -40.49
C GLN A 24 -7.61 6.91 -39.17
N GLU A 25 -8.11 5.67 -39.18
CA GLU A 25 -8.25 4.84 -38.01
C GLU A 25 -6.86 4.75 -37.39
N ALA A 26 -6.63 5.54 -36.36
CA ALA A 26 -5.56 5.29 -35.43
C ALA A 26 -5.91 3.94 -34.77
N THR A 27 -5.45 2.88 -35.37
CA THR A 27 -5.33 1.57 -34.72
C THR A 27 -4.38 1.80 -33.57
N ASP A 28 -4.96 2.09 -32.39
CA ASP A 28 -4.27 2.05 -31.13
C ASP A 28 -3.91 0.59 -30.91
N THR A 29 -2.84 0.15 -31.55
CA THR A 29 -2.18 -1.12 -31.29
C THR A 29 -1.63 -0.98 -29.88
N LYS A 30 -2.47 -1.28 -28.87
CA LYS A 30 -1.96 -1.71 -27.58
C LYS A 30 -0.99 -2.83 -27.89
N GLN A 31 0.30 -2.50 -27.88
CA GLN A 31 1.34 -3.50 -27.82
C GLN A 31 1.06 -4.27 -26.53
N LEU A 32 0.38 -5.40 -26.68
CA LEU A 32 0.35 -6.43 -25.65
C LEU A 32 1.81 -6.73 -25.41
N GLN A 33 2.35 -6.27 -24.31
CA GLN A 33 3.66 -6.72 -23.88
C GLN A 33 3.56 -8.23 -23.81
N GLU A 34 4.31 -8.86 -24.71
CA GLU A 34 4.41 -10.31 -24.77
C GLU A 34 4.80 -10.78 -23.37
N VAL A 35 3.85 -11.39 -22.66
CA VAL A 35 4.11 -12.01 -21.36
C VAL A 35 4.93 -13.26 -21.63
N VAL A 36 6.23 -13.05 -21.80
CA VAL A 36 7.16 -14.16 -21.86
C VAL A 36 7.18 -14.78 -20.47
N VAL A 37 6.48 -15.89 -20.32
CA VAL A 37 6.56 -16.75 -19.12
C VAL A 37 7.99 -17.25 -19.03
N MET A 38 8.85 -16.49 -18.39
CA MET A 38 10.19 -16.94 -18.07
C MET A 38 10.08 -17.84 -16.85
N GLY A 39 10.51 -19.08 -16.97
CA GLY A 39 10.64 -20.00 -15.85
C GLY A 39 11.50 -19.37 -14.76
N GLY A 40 10.87 -18.74 -13.80
CA GLY A 40 11.53 -18.07 -12.69
C GLY A 40 11.74 -19.04 -11.53
N LYS A 41 12.72 -18.74 -10.69
CA LYS A 41 12.94 -19.48 -9.43
C LYS A 41 12.21 -18.77 -8.30
N HIS A 42 11.29 -19.46 -7.61
CA HIS A 42 10.66 -18.93 -6.42
C HIS A 42 11.70 -18.63 -5.33
N LYS A 43 11.56 -17.48 -4.69
CA LYS A 43 12.43 -17.02 -3.62
C LYS A 43 11.64 -16.21 -2.58
N THR A 44 12.16 -16.20 -1.37
CA THR A 44 11.68 -15.33 -0.30
C THR A 44 12.74 -14.28 0.03
N LEU A 45 12.36 -13.00 -0.03
CA LEU A 45 13.12 -11.91 0.55
C LEU A 45 12.63 -11.70 1.98
N SER A 46 13.54 -11.59 2.94
CA SER A 46 13.18 -11.39 4.34
C SER A 46 14.25 -10.61 5.07
N ASN A 47 13.82 -9.72 5.93
CA ASN A 47 14.66 -9.02 6.89
C ASN A 47 14.35 -9.47 8.34
N ARG A 48 14.00 -10.74 8.50
CA ARG A 48 13.74 -11.31 9.81
C ARG A 48 15.07 -11.59 10.52
N GLY A 49 15.31 -10.91 11.63
CA GLY A 49 16.42 -11.18 12.54
C GLY A 49 16.04 -12.19 13.62
N THR A 50 16.76 -12.17 14.73
CA THR A 50 16.43 -12.98 15.93
C THR A 50 15.18 -12.39 16.59
N ARG A 51 14.21 -13.25 16.89
CA ARG A 51 12.99 -12.83 17.60
C ARG A 51 13.32 -12.40 19.02
N ILE A 52 12.76 -11.27 19.45
CA ILE A 52 12.87 -10.80 20.83
C ILE A 52 11.71 -11.43 21.61
N LEU A 53 12.02 -12.36 22.51
CA LEU A 53 11.00 -13.00 23.32
C LEU A 53 10.39 -11.98 24.30
N GLY A 54 9.05 -11.93 24.34
CA GLY A 54 8.31 -11.01 25.21
C GLY A 54 8.22 -9.56 24.72
N ALA A 55 8.93 -9.18 23.66
CA ALA A 55 8.81 -7.86 23.07
C ALA A 55 7.81 -7.86 21.90
N ILE A 56 6.99 -6.83 21.86
CA ILE A 56 5.96 -6.62 20.83
C ILE A 56 6.03 -5.21 20.29
N HIS A 57 5.64 -5.04 19.02
CA HIS A 57 5.22 -3.75 18.48
C HIS A 57 3.71 -3.69 18.60
N MET A 58 3.18 -2.61 19.16
CA MET A 58 1.76 -2.44 19.41
C MET A 58 1.23 -1.23 18.62
N LEU A 59 0.17 -1.44 17.85
CA LEU A 59 -0.65 -0.38 17.28
C LEU A 59 -1.96 -0.28 18.06
N THR A 60 -2.41 0.94 18.28
CA THR A 60 -3.67 1.29 18.94
C THR A 60 -4.52 2.12 17.99
N PRO A 61 -5.84 2.24 18.18
CA PRO A 61 -6.72 2.93 17.24
C PRO A 61 -6.36 4.40 16.96
N ASP A 62 -5.62 5.06 17.85
CA ASP A 62 -5.07 6.41 17.61
C ASP A 62 -3.83 6.43 16.69
N LYS A 63 -3.44 5.29 16.16
CA LYS A 63 -2.28 5.11 15.28
C LYS A 63 -2.67 4.88 13.81
N VAL A 64 -3.84 5.33 13.40
CA VAL A 64 -4.22 5.36 11.97
C VAL A 64 -3.20 6.22 11.21
N GLY A 65 -2.69 5.69 10.11
CA GLY A 65 -1.62 6.30 9.31
C GLY A 65 -0.19 6.06 9.82
N TYR A 66 0.00 5.46 11.02
CA TYR A 66 1.31 5.02 11.48
C TYR A 66 1.75 3.75 10.75
N GLU A 67 2.99 3.71 10.30
CA GLU A 67 3.54 2.58 9.57
C GLU A 67 4.80 2.02 10.25
N VAL A 68 4.92 0.70 10.20
CA VAL A 68 6.13 -0.02 10.60
C VAL A 68 6.63 -0.86 9.44
N GLY A 69 7.89 -0.71 9.09
CA GLY A 69 8.47 -1.32 7.91
C GLY A 69 9.74 -2.11 8.15
N SER A 70 10.09 -2.91 7.17
CA SER A 70 11.34 -3.66 7.08
C SER A 70 12.07 -3.29 5.80
N ALA A 71 13.37 -2.99 5.92
CA ALA A 71 14.22 -2.80 4.76
C ALA A 71 14.52 -4.15 4.09
N LEU A 72 14.39 -4.23 2.79
CA LEU A 72 14.64 -5.42 1.96
C LEU A 72 15.50 -5.04 0.77
N SER A 73 16.35 -5.96 0.31
CA SER A 73 17.15 -5.78 -0.91
C SER A 73 16.80 -6.85 -1.94
N ALA A 74 16.47 -6.41 -3.15
CA ALA A 74 16.36 -7.26 -4.32
C ALA A 74 17.71 -7.19 -5.09
N LYS A 75 18.39 -8.31 -5.23
CA LYS A 75 19.67 -8.38 -5.99
C LYS A 75 19.47 -8.64 -7.48
N GLN A 76 18.30 -9.06 -7.88
CA GLN A 76 17.89 -9.37 -9.24
C GLN A 76 16.44 -8.94 -9.41
N PRO A 77 15.94 -8.75 -10.65
CA PRO A 77 14.53 -8.50 -10.88
C PRO A 77 13.67 -9.56 -10.19
N PHE A 78 12.75 -9.10 -9.34
CA PHE A 78 11.97 -9.94 -8.44
C PHE A 78 10.49 -9.57 -8.55
N GLU A 79 9.68 -10.50 -8.98
CA GLU A 79 8.22 -10.33 -9.06
C GLU A 79 7.58 -10.74 -7.74
N VAL A 80 6.87 -9.82 -7.12
CA VAL A 80 6.19 -10.04 -5.82
C VAL A 80 4.90 -10.82 -6.04
N GLU A 81 4.75 -11.95 -5.38
CA GLU A 81 3.53 -12.76 -5.39
C GLU A 81 2.72 -12.58 -4.10
N GLU A 82 3.40 -12.50 -2.96
CA GLU A 82 2.75 -12.30 -1.67
C GLU A 82 3.69 -11.71 -0.62
N ILE A 83 3.10 -10.98 0.34
CA ILE A 83 3.77 -10.43 1.51
C ILE A 83 3.16 -11.09 2.74
N GLU A 84 4.00 -11.82 3.51
CA GLU A 84 3.58 -12.56 4.69
C GLU A 84 4.11 -11.89 5.96
N PHE A 85 3.24 -11.74 6.95
CA PHE A 85 3.60 -11.28 8.30
C PHE A 85 2.76 -11.98 9.37
N PHE A 86 3.15 -11.83 10.62
CA PHE A 86 2.51 -12.49 11.73
C PHE A 86 1.95 -11.48 12.73
N ILE A 87 0.71 -11.70 13.17
CA ILE A 87 0.03 -10.96 14.22
C ILE A 87 -0.07 -11.85 15.46
N ILE A 88 0.38 -11.34 16.60
CA ILE A 88 0.28 -12.04 17.89
C ILE A 88 -1.15 -12.01 18.39
N SER A 89 -1.77 -10.83 18.38
CA SER A 89 -3.18 -10.64 18.73
C SER A 89 -3.74 -9.40 18.04
N ASN A 90 -5.02 -9.44 17.75
CA ASN A 90 -5.85 -8.31 17.37
C ASN A 90 -7.10 -8.28 18.24
N SER A 91 -7.28 -7.21 19.00
CA SER A 91 -8.47 -6.94 19.82
C SER A 91 -9.21 -5.67 19.39
N ILE A 92 -8.92 -5.18 18.19
CA ILE A 92 -9.61 -4.06 17.54
C ILE A 92 -10.56 -4.65 16.50
N ARG A 93 -11.79 -4.13 16.42
CA ARG A 93 -12.79 -4.55 15.44
C ARG A 93 -12.54 -3.90 14.07
N ASP A 94 -12.89 -4.64 13.02
CA ASP A 94 -12.90 -4.18 11.62
C ASP A 94 -11.58 -3.51 11.18
N VAL A 95 -10.45 -4.08 11.62
CA VAL A 95 -9.13 -3.56 11.27
C VAL A 95 -8.86 -3.75 9.79
N THR A 96 -8.50 -2.67 9.11
CA THR A 96 -7.89 -2.68 7.79
C THR A 96 -6.42 -2.28 7.92
N LEU A 97 -5.53 -3.15 7.43
CA LEU A 97 -4.12 -2.83 7.31
C LEU A 97 -3.78 -2.47 5.87
N GLN A 98 -2.97 -1.43 5.71
CA GLN A 98 -2.30 -1.10 4.47
C GLN A 98 -0.94 -1.77 4.44
N VAL A 99 -0.61 -2.48 3.36
CA VAL A 99 0.72 -3.01 3.08
C VAL A 99 1.27 -2.29 1.85
N ALA A 100 2.40 -1.61 1.99
CA ALA A 100 2.98 -0.79 0.94
C ALA A 100 4.46 -1.11 0.71
N ILE A 101 4.95 -0.81 -0.50
CA ILE A 101 6.36 -0.96 -0.88
C ILE A 101 6.88 0.41 -1.32
N TYR A 102 7.96 0.85 -0.71
CA TYR A 102 8.61 2.12 -1.01
C TYR A 102 10.02 1.89 -1.53
N ARG A 103 10.50 2.79 -2.40
CA ARG A 103 11.92 2.87 -2.76
C ARG A 103 12.72 3.51 -1.63
N ASP A 104 13.93 3.01 -1.39
CA ASP A 104 14.80 3.53 -0.33
C ASP A 104 15.21 5.00 -0.55
N SER A 105 15.38 5.43 -1.79
CA SER A 105 15.94 6.76 -2.10
C SER A 105 15.01 7.94 -1.83
N THR A 106 13.71 7.75 -1.71
CA THR A 106 12.75 8.85 -1.61
C THR A 106 11.75 8.75 -0.46
N PHE A 107 11.56 7.60 0.13
CA PHE A 107 10.64 7.26 1.24
C PHE A 107 9.19 7.78 1.12
N THR A 108 8.96 8.77 0.27
CA THR A 108 7.65 9.37 0.01
C THR A 108 6.97 8.79 -1.23
N GLU A 109 7.72 8.10 -2.11
CA GLU A 109 7.18 7.53 -3.34
C GLU A 109 6.77 6.07 -3.12
N VAL A 110 5.48 5.81 -3.17
CA VAL A 110 4.95 4.46 -3.17
C VAL A 110 5.30 3.80 -4.50
N PHE A 111 6.05 2.69 -4.46
CA PHE A 111 6.46 1.98 -5.67
C PHE A 111 5.28 1.28 -6.37
N SER A 112 4.27 0.89 -5.61
CA SER A 112 3.04 0.26 -6.10
C SER A 112 1.83 0.77 -5.32
N GLN A 113 0.64 0.52 -5.84
CA GLN A 113 -0.56 0.79 -5.06
C GLN A 113 -0.55 -0.05 -3.77
N PRO A 114 -0.95 0.52 -2.63
CA PRO A 114 -1.04 -0.21 -1.38
C PRO A 114 -1.99 -1.41 -1.48
N ILE A 115 -1.67 -2.46 -0.75
CA ILE A 115 -2.53 -3.64 -0.63
C ILE A 115 -3.29 -3.52 0.69
N PHE A 116 -4.62 -3.49 0.64
CA PHE A 116 -5.45 -3.45 1.84
C PHE A 116 -5.86 -4.85 2.27
N VAL A 117 -5.74 -5.13 3.57
CA VAL A 117 -6.06 -6.45 4.14
C VAL A 117 -6.90 -6.27 5.40
N ASN A 118 -8.08 -6.88 5.42
CA ASN A 118 -8.93 -6.91 6.61
C ASN A 118 -8.43 -7.97 7.59
N ILE A 119 -8.29 -7.59 8.84
CA ILE A 119 -7.78 -8.44 9.92
C ILE A 119 -8.90 -8.70 10.93
N PRO A 120 -9.38 -9.92 11.05
CA PRO A 120 -10.36 -10.26 12.08
C PRO A 120 -9.77 -10.17 13.48
N GLU A 121 -10.61 -9.95 14.47
CA GLU A 121 -10.21 -10.12 15.87
C GLU A 121 -9.69 -11.56 16.10
N GLY A 122 -8.67 -11.70 16.94
CA GLY A 122 -8.13 -13.01 17.26
C GLY A 122 -6.64 -13.02 17.55
N ASN A 123 -6.12 -14.23 17.77
CA ASN A 123 -4.73 -14.44 18.18
C ASN A 123 -3.98 -15.31 17.17
N ARG A 124 -2.66 -15.10 17.08
CA ARG A 124 -1.71 -15.95 16.33
C ARG A 124 -2.08 -16.14 14.86
N GLN A 125 -2.28 -15.04 14.17
CA GLN A 125 -2.68 -15.02 12.77
C GLN A 125 -1.45 -14.86 11.86
N THR A 126 -1.37 -15.69 10.81
CA THR A 126 -0.47 -15.42 9.68
C THR A 126 -1.29 -14.72 8.61
N VAL A 127 -0.89 -13.51 8.27
CA VAL A 127 -1.53 -12.69 7.25
C VAL A 127 -0.74 -12.81 5.96
N VAL A 128 -1.44 -12.96 4.85
CA VAL A 128 -0.88 -12.99 3.50
C VAL A 128 -1.56 -11.92 2.66
N ALA A 129 -0.83 -10.86 2.37
CA ALA A 129 -1.26 -9.80 1.47
C ALA A 129 -0.80 -10.14 0.04
N LYS A 130 -1.74 -10.14 -0.92
CA LYS A 130 -1.45 -10.43 -2.33
C LYS A 130 -1.70 -9.19 -3.17
N PRO A 131 -0.72 -8.75 -3.97
CA PRO A 131 -0.93 -7.67 -4.92
C PRO A 131 -2.05 -8.02 -5.90
N THR A 132 -2.89 -7.04 -6.24
CA THR A 132 -3.88 -7.16 -7.32
C THR A 132 -3.26 -6.92 -8.69
N GLU A 133 -2.14 -6.19 -8.72
CA GLU A 133 -1.37 -5.88 -9.91
C GLU A 133 0.03 -6.47 -9.81
N ARG A 134 0.66 -6.66 -10.97
CA ARG A 134 2.02 -7.17 -11.05
C ARG A 134 3.02 -6.16 -10.48
N ILE A 135 3.76 -6.55 -9.45
CA ILE A 135 4.84 -5.76 -8.86
C ILE A 135 6.17 -6.38 -9.22
N LEU A 136 6.97 -5.69 -10.04
CA LEU A 136 8.31 -6.13 -10.42
C LEU A 136 9.36 -5.21 -9.78
N LEU A 137 10.00 -5.67 -8.72
CA LEU A 137 11.12 -4.98 -8.07
C LEU A 137 12.38 -5.13 -8.93
N GLN A 138 12.99 -4.01 -9.31
CA GLN A 138 14.31 -3.99 -9.92
C GLN A 138 15.40 -4.21 -8.84
N PRO A 139 16.64 -4.54 -9.21
CA PRO A 139 17.73 -4.57 -8.24
C PRO A 139 17.82 -3.25 -7.46
N GLY A 140 17.84 -3.34 -6.13
CA GLY A 140 17.83 -2.16 -5.26
C GLY A 140 17.30 -2.46 -3.86
N ASP A 141 17.25 -1.41 -3.05
CA ASP A 141 16.74 -1.46 -1.69
C ASP A 141 15.32 -0.90 -1.63
N TYR A 142 14.51 -1.50 -0.78
CA TYR A 142 13.09 -1.19 -0.63
C TYR A 142 12.70 -1.22 0.84
N ILE A 143 11.67 -0.46 1.18
CA ILE A 143 10.96 -0.59 2.46
C ILE A 143 9.61 -1.22 2.17
N VAL A 144 9.32 -2.33 2.83
CA VAL A 144 7.97 -2.90 2.88
C VAL A 144 7.39 -2.59 4.24
N SER A 145 6.27 -1.88 4.27
CA SER A 145 5.63 -1.41 5.49
C SER A 145 4.23 -1.99 5.67
N ILE A 146 3.80 -1.99 6.93
CA ILE A 146 2.43 -2.24 7.34
C ILE A 146 1.97 -1.04 8.16
N GLY A 147 0.83 -0.49 7.81
CA GLY A 147 0.17 0.59 8.52
C GLY A 147 -1.24 0.21 8.95
N LEU A 148 -1.70 0.79 10.05
CA LEU A 148 -3.12 0.79 10.39
C LEU A 148 -3.80 1.85 9.53
N ASP A 149 -4.65 1.38 8.60
CA ASP A 149 -5.39 2.26 7.69
C ASP A 149 -6.74 2.67 8.28
N ASP A 150 -7.48 1.69 8.81
CA ASP A 150 -8.82 1.91 9.35
C ASP A 150 -9.18 0.89 10.43
N CYS A 151 -10.20 1.22 11.24
CA CYS A 151 -10.89 0.30 12.15
C CYS A 151 -12.32 0.78 12.37
N ASP A 152 -13.13 0.05 13.15
CA ASP A 152 -14.53 0.43 13.35
C ASP A 152 -14.71 1.85 13.93
N GLY A 153 -15.73 2.56 13.44
CA GLY A 153 -15.94 3.98 13.76
C GLY A 153 -16.24 4.24 15.23
N GLU A 154 -16.83 3.28 15.95
CA GLU A 154 -17.06 3.41 17.40
C GLU A 154 -15.72 3.40 18.16
N THR A 155 -14.82 2.50 17.79
CA THR A 155 -13.47 2.44 18.35
C THR A 155 -12.69 3.72 18.04
N GLN A 156 -12.73 4.21 16.80
CA GLN A 156 -12.08 5.49 16.45
C GLN A 156 -12.60 6.64 17.28
N GLN A 157 -13.92 6.74 17.46
CA GLN A 157 -14.53 7.79 18.26
C GLN A 157 -14.12 7.71 19.73
N GLN A 158 -14.00 6.50 20.30
CA GLN A 158 -13.53 6.30 21.67
C GLN A 158 -12.08 6.80 21.84
N TRP A 159 -11.24 6.70 20.80
CA TRP A 159 -9.84 7.10 20.83
C TRP A 159 -9.56 8.53 20.34
N ALA A 160 -10.56 9.23 19.83
CA ALA A 160 -10.41 10.57 19.23
C ALA A 160 -9.77 11.62 20.17
N ASN A 161 -9.91 11.45 21.50
CA ASN A 161 -9.33 12.34 22.49
C ASN A 161 -8.29 11.62 23.39
N SER A 162 -7.62 10.62 22.84
CA SER A 162 -6.67 9.79 23.60
C SER A 162 -5.43 10.56 24.08
N ASP A 163 -5.09 11.67 23.43
CA ASP A 163 -4.04 12.61 23.82
C ASP A 163 -4.31 13.30 25.18
N GLN A 164 -5.58 13.44 25.53
CA GLN A 164 -6.04 14.06 26.78
C GLN A 164 -6.18 13.07 27.93
N TRP A 165 -5.96 11.77 27.69
CA TRP A 165 -6.09 10.76 28.75
C TRP A 165 -4.91 10.78 29.71
N ASP A 166 -5.21 10.53 30.99
CA ASP A 166 -4.17 10.18 31.93
C ASP A 166 -3.54 8.82 31.61
N GLY A 167 -2.38 8.56 32.21
CA GLY A 167 -1.63 7.33 31.96
C GLY A 167 -2.39 6.06 32.35
N GLN A 168 -3.26 6.10 33.35
CA GLN A 168 -4.04 4.94 33.80
C GLN A 168 -5.14 4.60 32.79
N LYS A 169 -5.90 5.59 32.35
CA LYS A 169 -6.93 5.41 31.32
C LYS A 169 -6.32 4.91 30.01
N ARG A 170 -5.22 5.54 29.57
CA ARG A 170 -4.51 5.12 28.37
C ARG A 170 -4.05 3.67 28.45
N TYR A 171 -3.43 3.29 29.55
CA TYR A 171 -3.00 1.90 29.76
C TYR A 171 -4.17 0.91 29.73
N GLN A 172 -5.29 1.22 30.40
CA GLN A 172 -6.49 0.36 30.38
C GLN A 172 -7.05 0.19 28.97
N MET A 173 -7.10 1.24 28.17
CA MET A 173 -7.60 1.17 26.80
C MET A 173 -6.63 0.39 25.91
N MET A 174 -5.33 0.65 26.02
CA MET A 174 -4.31 -0.10 25.27
C MET A 174 -4.34 -1.62 25.56
N THR A 175 -4.70 -2.05 26.77
CA THR A 175 -4.82 -3.48 27.10
C THR A 175 -6.06 -4.13 26.49
N LYS A 176 -7.10 -3.34 26.17
CA LYS A 176 -8.36 -3.82 25.60
C LYS A 176 -8.40 -3.77 24.08
N GLN A 177 -7.80 -2.76 23.50
CA GLN A 177 -7.89 -2.46 22.07
C GLN A 177 -6.48 -2.22 21.52
N ASN A 178 -5.90 -3.27 20.95
CA ASN A 178 -4.55 -3.22 20.39
C ASN A 178 -4.38 -4.29 19.30
N LEU A 179 -3.42 -4.01 18.42
CA LEU A 179 -2.91 -4.93 17.42
C LEU A 179 -1.42 -5.16 17.70
N GLN A 180 -1.01 -6.39 17.88
CA GLN A 180 0.34 -6.75 18.34
C GLN A 180 1.11 -7.55 17.29
N PHE A 181 2.32 -7.09 16.99
CA PHE A 181 3.29 -7.78 16.15
C PHE A 181 4.51 -8.25 16.95
N PRO A 182 5.13 -9.37 16.56
CA PRO A 182 6.40 -9.78 17.15
C PRO A 182 7.52 -8.83 16.72
N LEU A 183 8.46 -8.55 17.61
CA LEU A 183 9.65 -7.80 17.29
C LEU A 183 10.87 -8.70 17.05
N TYR A 184 11.71 -8.27 16.11
CA TYR A 184 12.96 -8.93 15.74
C TYR A 184 14.12 -7.96 15.81
N PHE A 185 15.29 -8.42 16.30
CA PHE A 185 16.55 -7.67 16.28
C PHE A 185 17.09 -7.58 14.86
N LYS A 186 16.64 -6.62 14.12
CA LYS A 186 17.21 -6.18 12.86
C LYS A 186 16.61 -4.84 12.49
N ALA A 187 17.40 -3.98 11.83
CA ALA A 187 16.97 -2.66 11.47
C ALA A 187 15.62 -2.65 10.78
N GLY A 188 14.71 -1.87 11.30
CA GLY A 188 13.40 -1.55 10.77
C GLY A 188 13.29 -0.09 10.40
N GLN A 189 12.10 0.30 10.02
CA GLN A 189 11.70 1.64 9.64
C GLN A 189 10.34 1.94 10.27
N ILE A 190 10.16 3.13 10.79
CA ILE A 190 8.87 3.60 11.33
C ILE A 190 8.53 4.96 10.77
N ARG A 191 7.25 5.24 10.65
CA ARG A 191 6.72 6.53 10.22
C ARG A 191 5.45 6.84 11.02
N SER A 192 5.37 8.02 11.61
CA SER A 192 4.26 8.41 12.49
C SER A 192 3.05 8.92 11.73
N ASN A 193 3.29 9.58 10.58
CA ASN A 193 2.23 10.06 9.70
C ASN A 193 2.59 9.74 8.24
N PRO A 194 1.60 9.64 7.35
CA PRO A 194 1.83 9.34 5.93
C PRO A 194 2.76 10.33 5.21
N ASP A 195 2.80 11.58 5.68
CA ASP A 195 3.61 12.65 5.08
C ASP A 195 5.04 12.74 5.66
N ASP A 196 5.33 11.96 6.71
CA ASP A 196 6.65 11.95 7.33
C ASP A 196 7.61 11.03 6.59
N ALA A 197 8.91 11.31 6.69
CA ALA A 197 9.93 10.37 6.25
C ALA A 197 10.02 9.18 7.22
N PHE A 198 10.42 8.02 6.70
CA PHE A 198 10.71 6.87 7.55
C PHE A 198 11.94 7.10 8.42
N GLU A 199 11.83 6.82 9.68
CA GLU A 199 12.91 6.82 10.64
C GLU A 199 13.45 5.41 10.87
N LYS A 200 14.77 5.29 11.00
CA LYS A 200 15.43 4.01 11.31
C LYS A 200 15.16 3.61 12.76
N CYS A 201 14.80 2.36 12.97
CA CYS A 201 14.70 1.78 14.30
C CYS A 201 15.50 0.47 14.39
N PRO A 202 15.94 0.05 15.60
CA PRO A 202 16.78 -1.14 15.78
C PRO A 202 16.03 -2.46 15.61
N THR A 203 14.72 -2.41 15.49
CA THR A 203 13.84 -3.59 15.43
C THR A 203 12.87 -3.50 14.27
N ASN A 204 12.36 -4.64 13.81
CA ASN A 204 11.31 -4.73 12.82
C ASN A 204 10.29 -5.82 13.18
N ILE A 205 9.20 -5.91 12.41
CA ILE A 205 8.10 -6.88 12.60
C ILE A 205 8.26 -8.19 11.82
N GLY A 206 9.36 -8.37 11.11
CA GLY A 206 9.72 -9.64 10.48
C GLY A 206 8.87 -10.02 9.26
N LEU A 207 8.80 -9.14 8.29
CA LEU A 207 8.12 -9.40 7.00
C LEU A 207 8.86 -10.44 6.15
N LYS A 208 8.09 -11.15 5.32
CA LYS A 208 8.59 -11.98 4.23
C LYS A 208 7.88 -11.60 2.94
N VAL A 209 8.64 -11.38 1.89
CA VAL A 209 8.12 -11.15 0.54
C VAL A 209 8.48 -12.36 -0.30
N LYS A 210 7.47 -13.10 -0.75
CA LYS A 210 7.64 -14.27 -1.61
C LYS A 210 7.35 -13.88 -3.05
N GLY A 211 8.06 -14.51 -3.98
CA GLY A 211 7.91 -14.20 -5.38
C GLY A 211 8.91 -14.92 -6.25
N VAL A 212 9.06 -14.46 -7.48
CA VAL A 212 9.85 -15.08 -8.53
C VAL A 212 11.02 -14.19 -8.96
N ILE A 213 12.21 -14.76 -9.03
CA ILE A 213 13.38 -14.12 -9.62
C ILE A 213 13.35 -14.32 -11.13
N HIS A 214 13.48 -13.23 -11.85
CA HIS A 214 13.68 -13.25 -13.30
C HIS A 214 15.18 -13.17 -13.63
N LYS A 215 15.67 -14.14 -14.40
CA LYS A 215 17.04 -14.06 -14.92
C LYS A 215 17.11 -12.98 -16.00
N PRO A 216 18.14 -12.10 -15.99
CA PRO A 216 18.35 -11.20 -17.10
C PRO A 216 18.59 -12.03 -18.37
N ARG A 217 17.96 -11.64 -19.48
CA ARG A 217 18.31 -12.17 -20.79
C ARG A 217 19.70 -11.62 -21.15
N HIS A 218 20.64 -12.50 -21.43
CA HIS A 218 21.92 -12.18 -22.06
C HIS A 218 21.75 -12.02 -23.55
#